data_287b5cf3ace1326c3ba1a872f2e111a5
#
_entry.id   287b5cf3ace1326c3ba1a872f2e111a5
#
_cell.length_a   1.000
_cell.length_b   1.000
_cell.length_c   1.000
_cell.angle_alpha   90.00
_cell.angle_beta   90.00
_cell.angle_gamma   90.00
#
_symmetry.space_group_name_H-M   'P 1'
#
loop_
_entity.id
_entity.type
_entity.pdbx_description
1 polymer ?
#
loop_
_entity_poly.entity_id
_entity_poly.type
_entity_poly.pdbx_seq_one_letter_code
_entity_poly.pdbx_strand_id
1 'polypeptide(L)'
;MIDRLLAHLAPHLCCSCGATGAVLCEDCKFNIVENAWLDCVICEKPCGPRGLCQKCIRTTPFELVWVVGRRENELKQLIDEYKFGSKRAAAVPIAELLHLRLPCLPPDAMVVGVPASAHGVRIRGFDHMQLIVRELTRQRSLATAQPLKRITNREL
;
A
#
# COMPACT_ATOMS: atom_id res chain seq x y z
N MET A 1 -12.54 5.05 23.45
CA MET A 1 -13.99 5.26 23.60
C MET A 1 -14.49 6.43 22.75
N ILE A 2 -13.75 7.54 22.66
CA ILE A 2 -14.06 8.72 21.82
C ILE A 2 -14.11 8.37 20.32
N ASP A 3 -13.20 7.54 19.82
CA ASP A 3 -13.16 7.15 18.39
C ASP A 3 -14.41 6.41 17.91
N ARG A 4 -15.05 5.61 18.78
CA ARG A 4 -16.31 4.94 18.46
C ARG A 4 -17.49 5.90 18.36
N LEU A 5 -17.52 6.94 19.20
CA LEU A 5 -18.54 7.98 19.13
C LEU A 5 -18.38 8.85 17.88
N LEU A 6 -17.15 9.23 17.55
CA LEU A 6 -16.83 9.99 16.34
C LEU A 6 -17.17 9.21 15.06
N ALA A 7 -16.96 7.91 15.04
CA ALA A 7 -17.33 7.04 13.92
C ALA A 7 -18.85 6.99 13.67
N HIS A 8 -19.68 7.24 14.68
CA HIS A 8 -21.14 7.34 14.53
C HIS A 8 -21.59 8.73 14.04
N LEU A 9 -20.85 9.79 14.42
CA LEU A 9 -21.17 11.16 14.05
C LEU A 9 -20.66 11.57 12.67
N ALA A 10 -19.54 10.96 12.23
CA ALA A 10 -18.93 11.17 10.92
C ALA A 10 -18.38 9.85 10.39
N PRO A 11 -19.25 8.95 9.92
CA PRO A 11 -18.81 7.65 9.40
C PRO A 11 -17.91 7.84 8.19
N HIS A 12 -16.86 7.02 8.11
CA HIS A 12 -16.02 6.97 6.90
C HIS A 12 -16.88 6.60 5.70
N LEU A 13 -16.66 7.27 4.58
CA LEU A 13 -17.18 6.87 3.28
C LEU A 13 -16.11 6.11 2.52
N CYS A 14 -16.52 5.03 1.88
CA CYS A 14 -15.66 4.29 0.96
C CYS A 14 -15.15 5.23 -0.12
N CYS A 15 -13.83 5.30 -0.29
CA CYS A 15 -13.19 6.19 -1.26
C CYS A 15 -13.50 5.81 -2.73
N SER A 16 -14.06 4.63 -2.97
CA SER A 16 -14.45 4.19 -4.31
C SER A 16 -15.96 4.30 -4.55
N CYS A 17 -16.78 3.56 -3.82
CA CYS A 17 -18.22 3.48 -4.10
C CYS A 17 -19.07 4.42 -3.23
N GLY A 18 -18.49 5.13 -2.24
CA GLY A 18 -19.21 6.04 -1.33
C GLY A 18 -20.01 5.34 -0.24
N ALA A 19 -19.99 4.02 -0.11
CA ALA A 19 -20.67 3.29 0.97
C ALA A 19 -20.17 3.75 2.35
N THR A 20 -21.07 3.85 3.32
CA THR A 20 -20.76 4.28 4.68
C THR A 20 -20.14 3.15 5.50
N GLY A 21 -19.28 3.51 6.46
CA GLY A 21 -18.75 2.59 7.48
C GLY A 21 -17.27 2.28 7.38
N ALA A 22 -16.65 2.35 6.20
CA ALA A 22 -15.22 2.07 6.02
C ALA A 22 -14.58 2.99 4.97
N VAL A 23 -13.27 3.21 5.08
CA VAL A 23 -12.49 3.95 4.07
C VAL A 23 -12.40 3.18 2.75
N LEU A 24 -12.38 1.85 2.82
CA LEU A 24 -12.53 0.93 1.71
C LEU A 24 -13.46 -0.18 2.18
N CYS A 25 -14.64 -0.32 1.56
CA CYS A 25 -15.59 -1.38 1.91
C CYS A 25 -15.10 -2.76 1.42
N GLU A 26 -15.69 -3.83 1.96
CA GLU A 26 -15.25 -5.20 1.64
C GLU A 26 -15.46 -5.54 0.15
N ASP A 27 -16.54 -5.05 -0.49
CA ASP A 27 -16.79 -5.29 -1.92
C ASP A 27 -15.69 -4.65 -2.79
N CYS A 28 -15.33 -3.39 -2.52
CA CYS A 28 -14.25 -2.73 -3.24
C CYS A 28 -12.89 -3.36 -2.96
N LYS A 29 -12.65 -3.85 -1.73
CA LYS A 29 -11.45 -4.60 -1.38
C LYS A 29 -11.38 -5.91 -2.15
N PHE A 30 -12.49 -6.64 -2.21
CA PHE A 30 -12.62 -7.88 -2.97
C PHE A 30 -12.31 -7.66 -4.45
N ASN A 31 -12.88 -6.62 -5.07
CA ASN A 31 -12.61 -6.27 -6.47
C ASN A 31 -11.12 -6.02 -6.73
N ILE A 32 -10.41 -5.33 -5.81
CA ILE A 32 -8.96 -5.11 -5.95
C ILE A 32 -8.19 -6.44 -5.88
N VAL A 33 -8.58 -7.34 -4.97
CA VAL A 33 -7.90 -8.63 -4.76
C VAL A 33 -8.11 -9.57 -5.94
N GLU A 34 -9.32 -9.64 -6.48
CA GLU A 34 -9.66 -10.46 -7.67
C GLU A 34 -8.94 -9.98 -8.93
N ASN A 35 -8.73 -8.66 -9.07
CA ASN A 35 -8.01 -8.06 -10.19
C ASN A 35 -6.49 -7.93 -9.91
N ALA A 36 -5.90 -8.95 -9.30
CA ALA A 36 -4.50 -8.97 -8.95
C ALA A 36 -3.58 -8.86 -10.18
N TRP A 37 -2.49 -8.11 -10.02
CA TRP A 37 -1.45 -8.05 -11.05
C TRP A 37 -0.68 -9.37 -11.15
N LEU A 38 -0.67 -9.98 -12.33
CA LEU A 38 0.03 -11.25 -12.60
C LEU A 38 1.11 -11.11 -13.68
N ASP A 39 1.36 -9.90 -14.17
CA ASP A 39 2.32 -9.63 -15.22
C ASP A 39 3.65 -9.16 -14.62
N CYS A 40 4.72 -9.24 -15.43
CA CYS A 40 6.02 -8.73 -15.06
C CYS A 40 6.00 -7.21 -14.92
N VAL A 41 6.45 -6.67 -13.77
CA VAL A 41 6.47 -5.22 -13.50
C VAL A 41 7.42 -4.42 -14.41
N ILE A 42 8.27 -5.10 -15.18
CA ILE A 42 9.25 -4.46 -16.07
C ILE A 42 8.81 -4.50 -17.54
N CYS A 43 8.36 -5.66 -18.01
CA CYS A 43 8.04 -5.85 -19.43
C CYS A 43 6.60 -6.21 -19.73
N GLU A 44 5.75 -6.22 -18.70
CA GLU A 44 4.30 -6.47 -18.74
C GLU A 44 3.88 -7.79 -19.38
N LYS A 45 4.81 -8.73 -19.54
CA LYS A 45 4.50 -10.09 -20.02
C LYS A 45 3.97 -10.94 -18.87
N PRO A 46 3.04 -11.85 -19.12
CA PRO A 46 2.57 -12.79 -18.10
C PRO A 46 3.72 -13.52 -17.41
N CYS A 47 3.75 -13.52 -16.08
CA CYS A 47 4.81 -14.15 -15.31
C CYS A 47 4.32 -14.81 -14.00
N GLY A 48 3.02 -14.73 -13.74
CA GLY A 48 2.42 -15.27 -12.51
C GLY A 48 2.71 -14.42 -11.26
N PRO A 49 2.54 -14.97 -10.05
CA PRO A 49 2.50 -14.21 -8.80
C PRO A 49 3.85 -13.65 -8.35
N ARG A 50 4.96 -14.00 -9.01
CA ARG A 50 6.31 -13.52 -8.64
C ARG A 50 6.61 -12.09 -9.11
N GLY A 51 5.75 -11.50 -9.96
CA GLY A 51 5.89 -10.13 -10.47
C GLY A 51 7.10 -9.86 -11.35
N LEU A 52 7.94 -10.86 -11.60
CA LEU A 52 9.12 -10.79 -12.50
C LEU A 52 9.18 -12.04 -13.38
N CYS A 53 9.36 -11.86 -14.68
CA CYS A 53 9.61 -12.97 -15.60
C CYS A 53 11.08 -13.42 -15.54
N GLN A 54 11.37 -14.64 -16.06
CA GLN A 54 12.71 -15.23 -16.05
C GLN A 54 13.79 -14.35 -16.71
N LYS A 55 13.42 -13.52 -17.68
CA LYS A 55 14.35 -12.60 -18.34
C LYS A 55 14.64 -11.40 -17.45
N CYS A 56 13.60 -10.76 -16.92
CA CYS A 56 13.73 -9.51 -16.17
C CYS A 56 14.35 -9.70 -14.78
N ILE A 57 14.14 -10.83 -14.12
CA ILE A 57 14.76 -11.11 -12.82
C ILE A 57 16.29 -11.08 -12.86
N ARG A 58 16.89 -11.40 -14.02
CA ARG A 58 18.36 -11.38 -14.22
C ARG A 58 18.93 -9.98 -14.38
N THR A 59 18.07 -8.98 -14.61
CA THR A 59 18.48 -7.59 -14.90
C THR A 59 18.12 -6.63 -13.78
N THR A 60 17.58 -7.14 -12.66
CA THR A 60 17.19 -6.34 -11.50
C THR A 60 17.84 -6.87 -10.23
N PRO A 61 18.02 -6.02 -9.21
CA PRO A 61 18.49 -6.46 -7.90
C PRO A 61 17.39 -7.15 -7.06
N PHE A 62 16.15 -7.25 -7.59
CA PHE A 62 15.03 -7.83 -6.87
C PHE A 62 14.91 -9.32 -7.17
N GLU A 63 14.78 -10.15 -6.15
CA GLU A 63 14.48 -11.57 -6.30
C GLU A 63 12.99 -11.80 -6.57
N LEU A 64 12.13 -11.02 -5.93
CA LEU A 64 10.67 -11.13 -6.01
C LEU A 64 10.05 -9.73 -5.93
N VAL A 65 8.92 -9.55 -6.62
CA VAL A 65 8.13 -8.32 -6.54
C VAL A 65 6.66 -8.71 -6.37
N TRP A 66 6.03 -8.24 -5.32
CA TRP A 66 4.58 -8.42 -5.12
C TRP A 66 3.86 -7.09 -5.37
N VAL A 67 2.84 -7.15 -6.21
CA VAL A 67 2.03 -6.00 -6.56
C VAL A 67 0.59 -6.27 -6.15
N VAL A 68 -0.04 -5.33 -5.49
CA VAL A 68 -1.45 -5.43 -5.10
C VAL A 68 -2.35 -5.47 -6.34
N GLY A 69 -2.11 -4.58 -7.29
CA GLY A 69 -2.89 -4.48 -8.53
C GLY A 69 -2.41 -3.32 -9.39
N ARG A 70 -3.06 -3.10 -10.52
CA ARG A 70 -2.90 -1.89 -11.33
C ARG A 70 -3.45 -0.69 -10.58
N ARG A 71 -2.79 0.47 -10.73
CA ARG A 71 -3.30 1.73 -10.16
C ARG A 71 -4.47 2.26 -11.01
N GLU A 72 -5.57 1.54 -10.99
CA GLU A 72 -6.80 1.81 -11.72
C GLU A 72 -7.99 1.66 -10.76
N ASN A 73 -9.15 2.14 -11.15
CA ASN A 73 -10.42 1.97 -10.43
C ASN A 73 -10.31 2.21 -8.90
N GLU A 74 -10.74 1.27 -8.09
CA GLU A 74 -10.79 1.34 -6.62
C GLU A 74 -9.41 1.58 -6.00
N LEU A 75 -8.37 0.88 -6.51
CA LEU A 75 -7.01 1.02 -6.00
C LEU A 75 -6.43 2.41 -6.28
N LYS A 76 -6.74 2.98 -7.46
CA LYS A 76 -6.34 4.36 -7.78
C LYS A 76 -7.00 5.35 -6.84
N GLN A 77 -8.31 5.24 -6.62
CA GLN A 77 -9.06 6.13 -5.75
C GLN A 77 -8.55 6.06 -4.31
N LEU A 78 -8.31 4.84 -3.78
CA LEU A 78 -7.74 4.64 -2.46
C LEU A 78 -6.37 5.32 -2.30
N ILE A 79 -5.47 5.13 -3.28
CA ILE A 79 -4.12 5.71 -3.26
C ILE A 79 -4.19 7.24 -3.40
N ASP A 80 -5.06 7.77 -4.24
CA ASP A 80 -5.19 9.20 -4.47
C ASP A 80 -5.78 9.92 -3.24
N GLU A 81 -6.80 9.37 -2.59
CA GLU A 81 -7.33 9.86 -1.32
C GLU A 81 -6.26 9.84 -0.22
N TYR A 82 -5.45 8.79 -0.18
CA TYR A 82 -4.35 8.68 0.77
C TYR A 82 -3.26 9.72 0.54
N LYS A 83 -2.84 9.92 -0.72
CA LYS A 83 -1.71 10.78 -1.07
C LYS A 83 -2.09 12.26 -1.19
N PHE A 84 -3.28 12.55 -1.70
CA PHE A 84 -3.70 13.91 -2.08
C PHE A 84 -4.92 14.38 -1.29
N GLY A 85 -5.80 13.47 -0.86
CA GLY A 85 -6.95 13.78 -0.01
C GLY A 85 -6.63 13.83 1.49
N SER A 86 -5.35 13.64 1.87
CA SER A 86 -4.89 13.62 3.28
C SER A 86 -5.64 12.63 4.18
N LYS A 87 -6.26 11.59 3.60
CA LYS A 87 -7.06 10.60 4.32
C LYS A 87 -6.17 9.55 5.00
N ARG A 88 -5.60 9.90 6.16
CA ARG A 88 -4.64 9.06 6.91
C ARG A 88 -5.18 7.67 7.21
N ALA A 89 -6.49 7.53 7.45
CA ALA A 89 -7.15 6.26 7.75
C ALA A 89 -7.04 5.24 6.58
N ALA A 90 -6.75 5.70 5.35
CA ALA A 90 -6.52 4.81 4.20
C ALA A 90 -5.24 3.97 4.31
N ALA A 91 -4.33 4.28 5.25
CA ALA A 91 -3.16 3.44 5.53
C ALA A 91 -3.55 2.02 5.95
N VAL A 92 -4.65 1.87 6.68
CA VAL A 92 -5.13 0.56 7.18
C VAL A 92 -5.53 -0.35 6.02
N PRO A 93 -6.51 0.00 5.14
CA PRO A 93 -6.87 -0.86 4.03
C PRO A 93 -5.71 -1.08 3.03
N ILE A 94 -4.80 -0.11 2.84
CA ILE A 94 -3.60 -0.32 2.01
C ILE A 94 -2.70 -1.40 2.62
N ALA A 95 -2.47 -1.37 3.93
CA ALA A 95 -1.68 -2.39 4.62
C ALA A 95 -2.36 -3.77 4.60
N GLU A 96 -3.69 -3.82 4.71
CA GLU A 96 -4.47 -5.06 4.57
C GLU A 96 -4.33 -5.67 3.16
N LEU A 97 -4.43 -4.88 2.11
CA LEU A 97 -4.22 -5.33 0.74
C LEU A 97 -2.80 -5.88 0.53
N LEU A 98 -1.78 -5.22 1.09
CA LEU A 98 -0.41 -5.72 1.09
C LEU A 98 -0.29 -7.03 1.89
N HIS A 99 -0.93 -7.12 3.05
CA HIS A 99 -0.97 -8.35 3.87
C HIS A 99 -1.55 -9.53 3.09
N LEU A 100 -2.63 -9.33 2.36
CA LEU A 100 -3.27 -10.38 1.55
C LEU A 100 -2.40 -10.84 0.36
N ARG A 101 -1.57 -9.95 -0.18
CA ARG A 101 -0.72 -10.25 -1.34
C ARG A 101 0.64 -10.84 -1.00
N LEU A 102 1.18 -10.51 0.16
CA LEU A 102 2.49 -10.99 0.58
C LEU A 102 2.39 -12.46 1.05
N PRO A 103 3.31 -13.35 0.65
CA PRO A 103 3.37 -14.72 1.15
C PRO A 103 3.74 -14.75 2.64
N CYS A 104 3.83 -15.94 3.19
CA CYS A 104 4.48 -16.12 4.47
C CYS A 104 5.95 -15.70 4.34
N LEU A 105 6.36 -14.72 5.13
CA LEU A 105 7.73 -14.22 5.16
C LEU A 105 8.53 -14.91 6.28
N PRO A 106 9.86 -15.03 6.14
CA PRO A 106 10.71 -15.53 7.23
C PRO A 106 10.52 -14.72 8.52
N PRO A 107 10.66 -15.33 9.72
CA PRO A 107 10.49 -14.63 10.99
C PRO A 107 11.47 -13.46 11.22
N ASP A 108 12.64 -13.52 10.58
CA ASP A 108 13.68 -12.49 10.59
C ASP A 108 13.53 -11.44 9.48
N ALA A 109 12.46 -11.53 8.67
CA ALA A 109 12.18 -10.56 7.63
C ALA A 109 11.95 -9.17 8.23
N MET A 110 12.55 -8.17 7.59
CA MET A 110 12.46 -6.78 8.01
C MET A 110 11.74 -5.95 6.95
N VAL A 111 10.78 -5.14 7.38
CA VAL A 111 10.08 -4.20 6.50
C VAL A 111 10.81 -2.87 6.49
N VAL A 112 11.17 -2.42 5.30
CA VAL A 112 11.84 -1.13 5.07
C VAL A 112 10.98 -0.30 4.14
N GLY A 113 10.48 0.84 4.64
CA GLY A 113 9.73 1.79 3.82
C GLY A 113 10.67 2.67 2.97
N VAL A 114 10.32 2.86 1.71
CA VAL A 114 11.02 3.86 0.87
C VAL A 114 10.69 5.26 1.39
N PRO A 115 11.69 6.11 1.72
CA PRO A 115 11.45 7.41 2.34
C PRO A 115 10.59 8.34 1.48
N ALA A 116 9.57 8.92 2.09
CA ALA A 116 8.77 9.97 1.47
C ALA A 116 9.60 11.25 1.24
N SER A 117 9.20 12.10 0.26
CA SER A 117 9.83 13.40 0.10
C SER A 117 9.44 14.35 1.24
N ALA A 118 10.37 15.17 1.72
CA ALA A 118 10.09 16.17 2.75
C ALA A 118 8.99 17.16 2.32
N HIS A 119 8.94 17.50 1.03
CA HIS A 119 7.88 18.31 0.45
C HIS A 119 6.52 17.62 0.56
N GLY A 120 6.43 16.36 0.14
CA GLY A 120 5.20 15.59 0.22
C GLY A 120 4.72 15.39 1.67
N VAL A 121 5.63 15.19 2.63
CA VAL A 121 5.29 15.12 4.06
C VAL A 121 4.72 16.44 4.57
N ARG A 122 5.30 17.59 4.18
CA ARG A 122 4.79 18.91 4.57
C ARG A 122 3.39 19.18 4.03
N ILE A 123 3.14 18.86 2.75
CA ILE A 123 1.81 19.07 2.14
C ILE A 123 0.75 18.18 2.79
N ARG A 124 1.04 16.90 3.01
CA ARG A 124 0.10 15.93 3.58
C ARG A 124 -0.06 16.03 5.09
N GLY A 125 0.92 16.61 5.79
CA GLY A 125 0.97 16.65 7.25
C GLY A 125 1.36 15.31 7.90
N PHE A 126 1.75 14.28 7.11
CA PHE A 126 2.20 12.98 7.61
C PHE A 126 3.09 12.24 6.61
N ASP A 127 3.93 11.33 7.11
CA ASP A 127 4.68 10.39 6.29
C ASP A 127 3.81 9.17 5.95
N HIS A 128 3.37 9.13 4.69
CA HIS A 128 2.47 8.09 4.19
C HIS A 128 3.11 6.70 4.18
N MET A 129 4.43 6.59 3.94
CA MET A 129 5.11 5.29 3.95
C MET A 129 5.23 4.74 5.37
N GLN A 130 5.56 5.60 6.34
CA GLN A 130 5.65 5.20 7.75
C GLN A 130 4.33 4.67 8.30
N LEU A 131 3.20 5.28 7.93
CA LEU A 131 1.90 4.79 8.37
C LEU A 131 1.60 3.40 7.80
N ILE A 132 1.85 3.17 6.50
CA ILE A 132 1.64 1.84 5.87
C ILE A 132 2.57 0.80 6.52
N VAL A 133 3.87 1.11 6.69
CA VAL A 133 4.84 0.20 7.31
C VAL A 133 4.38 -0.17 8.72
N ARG A 134 3.98 0.80 9.54
CA ARG A 134 3.50 0.56 10.90
C ARG A 134 2.29 -0.37 10.92
N GLU A 135 1.29 -0.14 10.06
CA GLU A 135 0.10 -0.99 10.02
C GLU A 135 0.42 -2.40 9.50
N LEU A 136 1.26 -2.53 8.47
CA LEU A 136 1.67 -3.82 7.93
C LEU A 136 2.48 -4.65 8.93
N THR A 137 3.47 -4.02 9.59
CA THR A 137 4.31 -4.71 10.58
C THR A 137 3.51 -5.13 11.80
N ARG A 138 2.53 -4.32 12.23
CA ARG A 138 1.60 -4.69 13.30
C ARG A 138 0.75 -5.92 12.93
N GLN A 139 0.24 -5.99 11.69
CA GLN A 139 -0.60 -7.12 11.22
C GLN A 139 0.19 -8.41 11.06
N ARG A 140 1.47 -8.33 10.75
CA ARG A 140 2.34 -9.49 10.46
C ARG A 140 3.37 -9.79 11.54
N SER A 141 3.41 -9.02 12.62
CA SER A 141 4.44 -9.14 13.67
C SER A 141 5.87 -9.11 13.13
N LEU A 142 6.13 -8.27 12.11
CA LEU A 142 7.44 -8.13 11.49
C LEU A 142 8.24 -7.00 12.10
N ALA A 143 9.57 -7.13 12.08
CA ALA A 143 10.48 -6.05 12.44
C ALA A 143 10.48 -4.94 11.37
N THR A 144 10.80 -3.72 11.78
CA THR A 144 10.97 -2.58 10.87
C THR A 144 12.27 -1.84 11.15
N ALA A 145 12.88 -1.31 10.10
CA ALA A 145 14.02 -0.40 10.20
C ALA A 145 13.91 0.71 9.16
N GLN A 146 14.69 1.76 9.34
CA GLN A 146 14.76 2.90 8.42
C GLN A 146 16.22 3.18 8.00
N PRO A 147 16.87 2.23 7.32
CA PRO A 147 18.25 2.39 6.88
C PRO A 147 18.37 3.34 5.68
N LEU A 148 17.25 3.65 5.01
CA LEU A 148 17.27 4.44 3.79
C LEU A 148 17.05 5.93 4.09
N LYS A 149 17.84 6.77 3.42
CA LYS A 149 17.68 8.22 3.43
C LYS A 149 17.50 8.71 1.99
N ARG A 150 16.53 9.60 1.79
CA ARG A 150 16.33 10.26 0.49
C ARG A 150 17.42 11.32 0.30
N ILE A 151 18.22 11.20 -0.76
CA ILE A 151 19.33 12.10 -1.08
C ILE A 151 18.96 13.20 -2.05
N THR A 152 17.80 13.11 -2.73
CA THR A 152 17.33 14.12 -3.69
C THR A 152 15.86 14.46 -3.44
N ASN A 153 15.49 15.71 -3.66
CA ASN A 153 14.09 16.19 -3.62
C ASN A 153 13.44 16.22 -5.02
N ARG A 154 14.07 15.66 -6.04
CA ARG A 154 13.44 15.58 -7.37
C ARG A 154 12.19 14.70 -7.29
N GLU A 155 11.06 15.26 -7.69
CA GLU A 155 9.86 14.48 -7.98
C GLU A 155 10.13 13.71 -9.28
N LEU A 156 9.75 12.44 -9.28
CA LEU A 156 9.77 11.58 -10.46
C LEU A 156 8.51 11.83 -11.27
#